data_2ec5825b6c50a1807fdcb64572529088
#
_entry.id   2ec5825b6c50a1807fdcb64572529088
#
_cell.length_a   1.000
_cell.length_b   1.000
_cell.length_c   1.000
_cell.angle_alpha   90.00
_cell.angle_beta   90.00
_cell.angle_gamma   90.00
#
_symmetry.space_group_name_H-M   'P 1'
#
loop_
_entity.id
_entity.type
_entity.pdbx_description
1 polymer ?
#
loop_
_entity_poly.entity_id
_entity_poly.type
_entity_poly.pdbx_seq_one_letter_code
_entity_poly.pdbx_strand_id
1 'polypeptide(L)'
;MSAEETLEIDDKAASIWHVDRTARVTQLISGDPKATRALVLVRDNGRNSDFIEIDGTTHPEFNSRVSSVEAAGPRGWEEGAGAKVDATVIMCTVGSCDMLEDAVRAILAQKHHRFSLVVVDNAPETGQTREKLASIDDTRMTIVPASRPGLSRARNRGVLAARGEVIVFTDDDAIVDPNWLTAMIDPFTASPYVAATTGIALPLEERYKPQRWFESRGGFHKDMKPRVWAAGDIPEGLEALGDKGEGGPLFPITTARVGAGVCMAMRRDVLMEVGPFDPA
;
A
#
# COMPACT_ATOMS: atom_id res chain seq x y z
N MET A 1 12.01 -15.10 32.22
CA MET A 1 12.91 -15.69 31.21
C MET A 1 12.49 -15.05 29.89
N SER A 2 13.16 -13.95 29.53
CA SER A 2 12.96 -13.28 28.24
C SER A 2 13.76 -14.07 27.20
N ALA A 3 13.06 -14.89 26.43
CA ALA A 3 13.64 -15.45 25.21
C ALA A 3 13.54 -14.35 24.13
N GLU A 4 14.50 -13.47 24.06
CA GLU A 4 14.89 -12.85 22.82
C GLU A 4 15.48 -13.96 21.95
N GLU A 5 14.63 -14.71 21.26
CA GLU A 5 15.06 -15.49 20.11
C GLU A 5 15.56 -14.49 19.07
N THR A 6 16.87 -14.31 19.02
CA THR A 6 17.52 -13.55 17.96
C THR A 6 17.23 -14.30 16.67
N LEU A 7 16.31 -13.77 15.84
CA LEU A 7 16.01 -14.33 14.52
C LEU A 7 17.30 -14.34 13.71
N GLU A 8 17.76 -15.52 13.31
CA GLU A 8 18.93 -15.65 12.44
C GLU A 8 18.61 -15.07 11.06
N ILE A 9 19.52 -14.26 10.52
CA ILE A 9 19.43 -13.77 9.15
C ILE A 9 19.49 -14.97 8.20
N ASP A 10 18.55 -15.03 7.25
CA ASP A 10 18.51 -16.09 6.23
C ASP A 10 19.75 -15.99 5.33
N ASP A 11 20.42 -17.11 5.07
CA ASP A 11 21.53 -17.21 4.09
C ASP A 11 21.10 -16.84 2.66
N LYS A 12 19.76 -16.83 2.40
CA LYS A 12 19.11 -16.42 1.17
C LYS A 12 18.40 -15.06 1.28
N ALA A 13 18.80 -14.25 2.28
CA ALA A 13 18.29 -12.88 2.38
C ALA A 13 18.50 -12.12 1.07
N ALA A 14 17.49 -11.34 0.66
CA ALA A 14 17.55 -10.56 -0.57
C ALA A 14 17.85 -9.09 -0.29
N SER A 15 18.51 -8.43 -1.24
CA SER A 15 18.51 -6.98 -1.35
C SER A 15 17.26 -6.51 -2.10
N ILE A 16 16.69 -5.38 -1.69
CA ILE A 16 15.50 -4.79 -2.31
C ILE A 16 15.93 -3.56 -3.11
N TRP A 17 15.55 -3.50 -4.36
CA TRP A 17 15.96 -2.44 -5.29
C TRP A 17 14.77 -1.83 -5.99
N HIS A 18 14.84 -0.52 -6.21
CA HIS A 18 13.98 0.20 -7.15
C HIS A 18 14.80 0.63 -8.37
N VAL A 19 14.34 0.29 -9.56
CA VAL A 19 14.94 0.68 -10.82
C VAL A 19 13.91 1.41 -11.68
N ASP A 20 14.11 2.72 -11.88
CA ASP A 20 13.32 3.47 -12.87
C ASP A 20 14.14 3.58 -14.17
N ARG A 21 13.69 2.86 -15.21
CA ARG A 21 14.39 2.77 -16.49
C ARG A 21 14.37 4.10 -17.25
N THR A 22 13.28 4.85 -17.14
CA THR A 22 13.13 6.15 -17.82
C THR A 22 13.96 7.23 -17.14
N ALA A 23 13.91 7.30 -15.81
CA ALA A 23 14.71 8.23 -15.03
C ALA A 23 16.18 7.80 -14.92
N ARG A 24 16.52 6.56 -15.33
CA ARG A 24 17.85 5.93 -15.19
C ARG A 24 18.33 5.95 -13.74
N VAL A 25 17.43 5.69 -12.81
CA VAL A 25 17.72 5.61 -11.36
C VAL A 25 17.72 4.17 -10.94
N THR A 26 18.77 3.77 -10.22
CA THR A 26 18.84 2.48 -9.50
C THR A 26 19.12 2.79 -8.04
N GLN A 27 18.24 2.38 -7.15
CA GLN A 27 18.30 2.68 -5.72
C GLN A 27 18.19 1.40 -4.90
N LEU A 28 19.13 1.16 -4.00
CA LEU A 28 19.00 0.16 -2.94
C LEU A 28 18.02 0.70 -1.90
N ILE A 29 16.98 -0.07 -1.61
CA ILE A 29 15.98 0.23 -0.59
C ILE A 29 16.38 -0.40 0.74
N SER A 30 16.78 -1.69 0.72
CA SER A 30 17.24 -2.38 1.92
C SER A 30 18.09 -3.62 1.59
N GLY A 31 18.73 -4.18 2.61
CA GLY A 31 19.54 -5.39 2.51
C GLY A 31 21.00 -5.14 2.12
N ASP A 32 21.76 -6.20 1.96
CA ASP A 32 23.16 -6.13 1.52
C ASP A 32 23.21 -5.96 -0.01
N PRO A 33 23.88 -4.91 -0.53
CA PRO A 33 24.01 -4.73 -1.97
C PRO A 33 24.77 -5.89 -2.67
N LYS A 34 25.48 -6.72 -1.90
CA LYS A 34 26.19 -7.90 -2.39
C LYS A 34 25.43 -9.20 -2.20
N ALA A 35 24.18 -9.14 -1.73
CA ALA A 35 23.36 -10.32 -1.58
C ALA A 35 23.26 -11.11 -2.90
N THR A 36 23.22 -12.42 -2.78
CA THR A 36 23.10 -13.35 -3.93
C THR A 36 21.72 -13.32 -4.58
N ARG A 37 20.74 -12.72 -3.91
CA ARG A 37 19.38 -12.50 -4.41
C ARG A 37 19.04 -11.02 -4.39
N ALA A 38 18.34 -10.55 -5.40
CA ALA A 38 17.78 -9.21 -5.46
C ALA A 38 16.31 -9.26 -5.85
N LEU A 39 15.48 -8.57 -5.09
CA LEU A 39 14.09 -8.28 -5.45
C LEU A 39 14.05 -6.86 -6.03
N VAL A 40 13.56 -6.73 -7.25
CA VAL A 40 13.69 -5.50 -8.02
C VAL A 40 12.32 -5.01 -8.47
N LEU A 41 11.89 -3.85 -7.96
CA LEU A 41 10.77 -3.11 -8.51
C LEU A 41 11.24 -2.33 -9.74
N VAL A 42 10.73 -2.73 -10.92
CA VAL A 42 11.02 -2.07 -12.20
C VAL A 42 9.94 -1.04 -12.48
N ARG A 43 10.36 0.18 -12.82
CA ARG A 43 9.48 1.33 -13.10
C ARG A 43 9.80 1.97 -14.44
N ASP A 44 8.80 2.63 -15.00
CA ASP A 44 8.91 3.53 -16.13
C ASP A 44 8.15 4.83 -15.84
N ASN A 45 8.82 5.97 -15.83
CA ASN A 45 8.23 7.25 -15.44
C ASN A 45 7.53 7.22 -14.07
N GLY A 46 8.14 6.55 -13.09
CA GLY A 46 7.55 6.38 -11.76
C GLY A 46 6.37 5.39 -11.68
N ARG A 47 5.97 4.76 -12.80
CA ARG A 47 4.94 3.72 -12.84
C ARG A 47 5.56 2.35 -12.65
N ASN A 48 4.97 1.53 -11.78
CA ASN A 48 5.41 0.17 -11.59
C ASN A 48 5.11 -0.67 -12.82
N SER A 49 6.14 -1.34 -13.37
CA SER A 49 6.04 -2.24 -14.51
C SER A 49 6.02 -3.69 -14.07
N ASP A 50 6.94 -4.08 -13.18
CA ASP A 50 6.97 -5.42 -12.60
C ASP A 50 7.80 -5.45 -11.31
N PHE A 51 7.68 -6.57 -10.57
CA PHE A 51 8.50 -6.88 -9.41
C PHE A 51 9.13 -8.26 -9.63
N ILE A 52 10.43 -8.28 -9.87
CA ILE A 52 11.14 -9.46 -10.33
C ILE A 52 12.23 -9.88 -9.34
N GLU A 53 12.52 -11.18 -9.30
CA GLU A 53 13.67 -11.74 -8.59
C GLU A 53 14.82 -12.00 -9.55
N ILE A 54 16.03 -11.63 -9.13
CA ILE A 54 17.28 -11.83 -9.90
C ILE A 54 18.33 -12.40 -8.94
N ASP A 55 19.26 -13.19 -9.47
CA ASP A 55 20.39 -13.78 -8.76
C ASP A 55 21.47 -12.72 -8.39
N GLY A 56 21.05 -11.67 -7.67
CA GLY A 56 21.91 -10.57 -7.20
C GLY A 56 22.18 -9.50 -8.25
N THR A 57 22.57 -8.32 -7.78
CA THR A 57 22.83 -7.14 -8.64
C THR A 57 24.14 -7.21 -9.40
N THR A 58 25.07 -8.06 -8.94
CA THR A 58 26.35 -8.33 -9.62
C THR A 58 26.23 -9.38 -10.72
N HIS A 59 25.04 -9.99 -10.88
CA HIS A 59 24.81 -10.98 -11.92
C HIS A 59 24.92 -10.33 -13.30
N PRO A 60 25.63 -10.94 -14.27
CA PRO A 60 25.83 -10.38 -15.60
C PRO A 60 24.52 -10.06 -16.34
N GLU A 61 23.45 -10.79 -16.03
CA GLU A 61 22.12 -10.62 -16.64
C GLU A 61 21.24 -9.59 -15.95
N PHE A 62 21.68 -8.94 -14.86
CA PHE A 62 20.85 -7.99 -14.11
C PHE A 62 20.20 -6.95 -15.02
N ASN A 63 21.02 -6.21 -15.79
CA ASN A 63 20.54 -5.17 -16.68
C ASN A 63 19.67 -5.72 -17.82
N SER A 64 20.02 -6.88 -18.35
CA SER A 64 19.24 -7.57 -19.40
C SER A 64 17.85 -7.95 -18.89
N ARG A 65 17.77 -8.53 -17.69
CA ARG A 65 16.50 -8.93 -17.08
C ARG A 65 15.61 -7.72 -16.76
N VAL A 66 16.18 -6.67 -16.16
CA VAL A 66 15.47 -5.41 -15.91
C VAL A 66 14.96 -4.80 -17.23
N SER A 67 15.76 -4.83 -18.29
CA SER A 67 15.41 -4.27 -19.60
C SER A 67 14.33 -5.10 -20.32
N SER A 68 14.24 -6.39 -20.06
CA SER A 68 13.27 -7.29 -20.69
C SER A 68 11.85 -7.20 -20.08
N VAL A 69 11.71 -6.55 -18.92
CA VAL A 69 10.39 -6.34 -18.31
C VAL A 69 9.52 -5.49 -19.24
N GLU A 70 8.31 -5.97 -19.52
CA GLU A 70 7.34 -5.20 -20.27
C GLU A 70 6.96 -3.92 -19.55
N ALA A 71 6.80 -2.82 -20.29
CA ALA A 71 6.32 -1.56 -19.71
C ALA A 71 4.89 -1.74 -19.18
N ALA A 72 4.56 -1.01 -18.13
CA ALA A 72 3.21 -1.03 -17.59
C ALA A 72 2.18 -0.70 -18.67
N GLY A 73 1.18 -1.57 -18.80
CA GLY A 73 0.09 -1.42 -19.75
C GLY A 73 -0.73 -0.13 -19.54
N PRO A 74 -1.64 0.18 -20.47
CA PRO A 74 -2.52 1.34 -20.34
C PRO A 74 -3.36 1.22 -19.07
N ARG A 75 -3.65 2.36 -18.44
CA ARG A 75 -4.64 2.49 -17.37
C ARG A 75 -5.96 2.94 -18.00
N GLY A 76 -7.08 2.55 -17.42
CA GLY A 76 -8.41 3.06 -17.80
C GLY A 76 -8.71 4.48 -17.32
N TRP A 77 -7.71 5.21 -16.80
CA TRP A 77 -7.84 6.57 -16.26
C TRP A 77 -6.58 7.38 -16.50
N GLU A 78 -6.73 8.70 -16.48
CA GLU A 78 -5.64 9.65 -16.63
C GLU A 78 -4.88 9.84 -15.32
N GLU A 79 -3.56 9.91 -15.37
CA GLU A 79 -2.73 10.19 -14.21
C GLU A 79 -2.93 11.63 -13.74
N GLY A 80 -3.19 11.81 -12.44
CA GLY A 80 -3.48 13.11 -11.84
C GLY A 80 -4.91 13.59 -12.03
N ALA A 81 -5.80 12.80 -12.66
CA ALA A 81 -7.20 13.15 -12.84
C ALA A 81 -7.91 13.43 -11.50
N GLY A 82 -7.51 12.70 -10.45
CA GLY A 82 -8.01 12.86 -9.08
C GLY A 82 -7.43 14.06 -8.32
N ALA A 83 -6.62 14.92 -8.91
CA ALA A 83 -5.91 16.01 -8.21
C ALA A 83 -6.81 16.98 -7.44
N LYS A 84 -8.10 17.06 -7.80
CA LYS A 84 -9.11 17.90 -7.12
C LYS A 84 -9.95 17.15 -6.09
N VAL A 85 -9.81 15.84 -5.97
CA VAL A 85 -10.56 15.01 -5.02
C VAL A 85 -9.98 15.20 -3.62
N ASP A 86 -10.83 15.50 -2.65
CA ASP A 86 -10.42 15.59 -1.26
C ASP A 86 -10.34 14.19 -0.64
N ALA A 87 -9.21 13.84 -0.05
CA ALA A 87 -8.99 12.56 0.59
C ALA A 87 -8.77 12.69 2.10
N THR A 88 -9.08 11.61 2.82
CA THR A 88 -8.61 11.41 4.18
C THR A 88 -7.84 10.10 4.25
N VAL A 89 -6.56 10.18 4.60
CA VAL A 89 -5.76 9.00 4.93
C VAL A 89 -6.02 8.63 6.38
N ILE A 90 -6.33 7.37 6.64
CA ILE A 90 -6.52 6.81 7.99
C ILE A 90 -5.39 5.80 8.24
N MET A 91 -4.64 6.04 9.30
CA MET A 91 -3.63 5.13 9.82
C MET A 91 -4.02 4.74 11.25
N CYS A 92 -4.08 3.45 11.55
CA CYS A 92 -4.34 2.94 12.89
C CYS A 92 -3.04 2.45 13.51
N THR A 93 -2.80 2.80 14.77
CA THR A 93 -1.58 2.41 15.49
C THR A 93 -1.87 2.17 16.97
N VAL A 94 -1.05 1.36 17.61
CA VAL A 94 -0.95 1.25 19.07
C VAL A 94 0.27 1.97 19.63
N GLY A 95 1.03 2.65 18.75
CA GLY A 95 2.20 3.44 19.11
C GLY A 95 3.50 2.64 19.29
N SER A 96 3.46 1.30 19.30
CA SER A 96 4.65 0.48 19.52
C SER A 96 5.54 0.33 18.28
N CYS A 97 5.02 0.55 17.08
CA CYS A 97 5.78 0.42 15.84
C CYS A 97 6.92 1.44 15.74
N ASP A 98 8.14 0.98 15.48
CA ASP A 98 9.30 1.88 15.34
C ASP A 98 9.28 2.66 14.03
N MET A 99 8.56 2.17 13.02
CA MET A 99 8.40 2.84 11.72
C MET A 99 7.30 3.91 11.71
N LEU A 100 6.54 4.08 12.79
CA LEU A 100 5.37 4.97 12.84
C LEU A 100 5.70 6.40 12.37
N GLU A 101 6.81 6.99 12.85
CA GLU A 101 7.21 8.34 12.45
C GLU A 101 7.54 8.41 10.95
N ASP A 102 8.31 7.46 10.44
CA ASP A 102 8.69 7.40 9.02
C ASP A 102 7.47 7.18 8.11
N ALA A 103 6.54 6.32 8.52
CA ALA A 103 5.29 6.08 7.80
C ALA A 103 4.44 7.36 7.72
N VAL A 104 4.29 8.09 8.84
CA VAL A 104 3.58 9.38 8.87
C VAL A 104 4.26 10.41 7.98
N ARG A 105 5.60 10.53 8.04
CA ARG A 105 6.36 11.46 7.19
C ARG A 105 6.21 11.12 5.70
N ALA A 106 6.21 9.84 5.33
CA ALA A 106 5.98 9.41 3.95
C ALA A 106 4.58 9.80 3.43
N ILE A 107 3.55 9.73 4.29
CA ILE A 107 2.20 10.20 3.95
C ILE A 107 2.19 11.71 3.79
N LEU A 108 2.77 12.46 4.71
CA LEU A 108 2.79 13.93 4.65
C LEU A 108 3.60 14.46 3.46
N ALA A 109 4.52 13.67 2.91
CA ALA A 109 5.32 13.97 1.72
C ALA A 109 4.61 13.64 0.39
N GLN A 110 3.34 13.22 0.40
CA GLN A 110 2.61 12.89 -0.81
C GLN A 110 2.47 14.09 -1.77
N LYS A 111 2.56 13.82 -3.08
CA LYS A 111 2.38 14.82 -4.13
C LYS A 111 0.93 15.25 -4.32
N HIS A 112 -0.01 14.45 -3.91
CA HIS A 112 -1.41 14.85 -3.81
C HIS A 112 -1.58 15.81 -2.63
N HIS A 113 -2.03 17.06 -2.88
CA HIS A 113 -2.05 18.09 -1.84
C HIS A 113 -3.39 18.24 -1.11
N ARG A 114 -4.46 17.66 -1.66
CA ARG A 114 -5.82 17.79 -1.10
C ARG A 114 -6.16 16.60 -0.20
N PHE A 115 -5.46 16.50 0.92
CA PHE A 115 -5.73 15.44 1.89
C PHE A 115 -5.55 15.89 3.34
N SER A 116 -6.15 15.12 4.23
CA SER A 116 -5.87 15.12 5.67
C SER A 116 -5.42 13.74 6.13
N LEU A 117 -4.65 13.68 7.20
CA LEU A 117 -4.20 12.45 7.84
C LEU A 117 -4.86 12.32 9.22
N VAL A 118 -5.58 11.22 9.43
CA VAL A 118 -6.13 10.84 10.71
C VAL A 118 -5.33 9.66 11.26
N VAL A 119 -4.50 9.91 12.25
CA VAL A 119 -3.82 8.85 13.01
C VAL A 119 -4.74 8.42 14.14
N VAL A 120 -5.18 7.18 14.12
CA VAL A 120 -6.05 6.62 15.16
C VAL A 120 -5.19 5.90 16.19
N ASP A 121 -5.10 6.51 17.37
CA ASP A 121 -4.37 5.95 18.51
C ASP A 121 -5.25 4.93 19.23
N ASN A 122 -4.97 3.63 19.03
CA ASN A 122 -5.75 2.52 19.59
C ASN A 122 -5.20 2.00 20.94
N ALA A 123 -4.22 2.71 21.51
CA ALA A 123 -3.71 2.51 22.88
C ALA A 123 -3.37 3.85 23.52
N PRO A 124 -4.32 4.81 23.58
CA PRO A 124 -4.04 6.19 23.98
C PRO A 124 -3.55 6.32 25.43
N GLU A 125 -3.81 5.33 26.28
CA GLU A 125 -3.35 5.26 27.67
C GLU A 125 -1.85 5.06 27.79
N THR A 126 -1.18 4.56 26.75
CA THR A 126 0.28 4.38 26.75
C THR A 126 1.04 5.68 26.50
N GLY A 127 0.43 6.65 25.83
CA GLY A 127 1.05 7.89 25.40
C GLY A 127 2.07 7.75 24.25
N GLN A 128 2.44 6.53 23.86
CA GLN A 128 3.51 6.25 22.89
C GLN A 128 3.27 6.90 21.52
N THR A 129 2.04 6.86 21.02
CA THR A 129 1.70 7.48 19.73
C THR A 129 2.02 8.97 19.74
N ARG A 130 1.62 9.68 20.80
CA ARG A 130 1.85 11.12 20.92
C ARG A 130 3.33 11.45 21.10
N GLU A 131 4.05 10.63 21.86
CA GLU A 131 5.49 10.78 22.08
C GLU A 131 6.26 10.63 20.77
N LYS A 132 6.03 9.55 20.01
CA LYS A 132 6.70 9.29 18.73
C LYS A 132 6.40 10.35 17.67
N LEU A 133 5.21 10.92 17.67
CA LEU A 133 4.80 11.92 16.68
C LEU A 133 4.96 13.36 17.15
N ALA A 134 5.54 13.60 18.34
CA ALA A 134 5.68 14.94 18.91
C ALA A 134 6.55 15.90 18.07
N SER A 135 7.45 15.34 17.24
CA SER A 135 8.32 16.10 16.34
C SER A 135 7.62 16.58 15.05
N ILE A 136 6.39 16.11 14.79
CA ILE A 136 5.67 16.40 13.55
C ILE A 136 4.64 17.49 13.81
N ASP A 137 4.89 18.68 13.26
CA ASP A 137 3.98 19.82 13.28
C ASP A 137 3.43 20.05 11.85
N ASP A 138 2.33 19.36 11.52
CA ASP A 138 1.65 19.48 10.21
C ASP A 138 0.14 19.60 10.43
N THR A 139 -0.44 20.69 9.95
CA THR A 139 -1.85 21.01 10.13
C THR A 139 -2.81 20.03 9.44
N ARG A 140 -2.30 19.22 8.52
CA ARG A 140 -3.07 18.15 7.86
C ARG A 140 -3.25 16.93 8.75
N MET A 141 -2.43 16.76 9.80
CA MET A 141 -2.45 15.61 10.70
C MET A 141 -3.33 15.86 11.92
N THR A 142 -4.11 14.86 12.29
CA THR A 142 -4.90 14.84 13.53
C THR A 142 -4.79 13.46 14.18
N ILE A 143 -4.50 13.42 15.50
CA ILE A 143 -4.50 12.19 16.28
C ILE A 143 -5.84 12.05 17.01
N VAL A 144 -6.55 10.96 16.77
CA VAL A 144 -7.84 10.63 17.41
C VAL A 144 -7.73 9.37 18.26
N PRO A 145 -8.17 9.43 19.53
CA PRO A 145 -8.12 8.25 20.40
C PRO A 145 -9.23 7.25 20.07
N ALA A 146 -8.90 5.95 20.19
CA ALA A 146 -9.82 4.83 20.12
C ALA A 146 -9.50 3.85 21.26
N SER A 147 -10.13 4.07 22.43
CA SER A 147 -9.79 3.37 23.67
C SER A 147 -10.22 1.89 23.72
N ARG A 148 -11.02 1.41 22.76
CA ARG A 148 -11.37 0.00 22.66
C ARG A 148 -10.43 -0.69 21.69
N PRO A 149 -9.66 -1.72 22.12
CA PRO A 149 -8.75 -2.44 21.24
C PRO A 149 -9.47 -3.07 20.04
N GLY A 150 -8.78 -3.14 18.93
CA GLY A 150 -9.22 -3.81 17.70
C GLY A 150 -9.14 -2.93 16.47
N LEU A 151 -8.52 -3.47 15.39
CA LEU A 151 -8.26 -2.75 14.14
C LEU A 151 -9.54 -2.24 13.47
N SER A 152 -10.59 -3.09 13.41
CA SER A 152 -11.90 -2.67 12.84
C SER A 152 -12.50 -1.49 13.61
N ARG A 153 -12.42 -1.51 14.94
CA ARG A 153 -12.89 -0.40 15.79
C ARG A 153 -12.09 0.88 15.57
N ALA A 154 -10.76 0.74 15.46
CA ALA A 154 -9.88 1.87 15.17
C ALA A 154 -10.19 2.45 13.77
N ARG A 155 -10.31 1.61 12.73
CA ARG A 155 -10.70 2.05 11.39
C ARG A 155 -12.05 2.78 11.40
N ASN A 156 -13.05 2.24 12.08
CA ASN A 156 -14.36 2.88 12.22
C ASN A 156 -14.27 4.25 12.92
N ARG A 157 -13.42 4.36 13.94
CA ARG A 157 -13.16 5.65 14.59
C ARG A 157 -12.54 6.66 13.64
N GLY A 158 -11.59 6.20 12.80
CA GLY A 158 -11.01 7.02 11.73
C GLY A 158 -12.03 7.47 10.69
N VAL A 159 -12.90 6.56 10.23
CA VAL A 159 -13.99 6.86 9.27
C VAL A 159 -14.92 7.96 9.81
N LEU A 160 -15.27 7.91 11.09
CA LEU A 160 -16.09 8.95 11.72
C LEU A 160 -15.40 10.31 11.80
N ALA A 161 -14.07 10.34 11.83
CA ALA A 161 -13.27 11.58 11.83
C ALA A 161 -12.96 12.08 10.42
N ALA A 162 -13.08 11.22 9.40
CA ALA A 162 -12.77 11.54 8.01
C ALA A 162 -13.76 12.55 7.39
N ARG A 163 -13.21 13.45 6.57
CA ARG A 163 -13.98 14.48 5.87
C ARG A 163 -13.85 14.41 4.35
N GLY A 164 -12.81 13.76 3.84
CA GLY A 164 -12.55 13.61 2.41
C GLY A 164 -13.62 12.79 1.70
N GLU A 165 -13.76 13.01 0.40
CA GLU A 165 -14.65 12.24 -0.49
C GLU A 165 -14.17 10.78 -0.63
N VAL A 166 -12.86 10.60 -0.58
CA VAL A 166 -12.20 9.28 -0.60
C VAL A 166 -11.47 9.06 0.71
N ILE A 167 -11.69 7.89 1.30
CA ILE A 167 -10.99 7.42 2.50
C ILE A 167 -9.94 6.41 2.06
N VAL A 168 -8.68 6.62 2.47
CA VAL A 168 -7.56 5.76 2.12
C VAL A 168 -6.95 5.19 3.39
N PHE A 169 -6.74 3.88 3.44
CA PHE A 169 -6.19 3.17 4.59
C PHE A 169 -4.76 2.72 4.29
N THR A 170 -3.92 2.87 5.31
CA THR A 170 -2.56 2.30 5.33
C THR A 170 -2.20 1.92 6.77
N ASP A 171 -1.15 1.13 6.94
CA ASP A 171 -0.69 0.64 8.24
C ASP A 171 0.52 1.47 8.73
N ASP A 172 0.84 1.38 10.02
CA ASP A 172 1.88 2.19 10.69
C ASP A 172 3.31 1.66 10.47
N ASP A 173 3.44 0.54 9.76
CA ASP A 173 4.70 -0.09 9.31
C ASP A 173 4.89 -0.03 7.78
N ALA A 174 4.08 0.77 7.08
CA ALA A 174 4.10 0.88 5.63
C ALA A 174 4.68 2.23 5.15
N ILE A 175 5.72 2.18 4.34
CA ILE A 175 6.31 3.37 3.69
C ILE A 175 5.69 3.54 2.30
N VAL A 176 4.87 4.57 2.14
CA VAL A 176 4.16 4.84 0.90
C VAL A 176 5.03 5.61 -0.12
N ASP A 177 4.89 5.27 -1.41
CA ASP A 177 5.54 5.99 -2.50
C ASP A 177 5.01 7.44 -2.60
N PRO A 178 5.81 8.44 -3.01
CA PRO A 178 5.35 9.83 -3.14
C PRO A 178 4.13 10.05 -4.06
N ASN A 179 3.86 9.15 -4.99
CA ASN A 179 2.68 9.18 -5.87
C ASN A 179 1.56 8.23 -5.43
N TRP A 180 1.74 7.53 -4.31
CA TRP A 180 0.79 6.51 -3.85
C TRP A 180 -0.63 7.04 -3.72
N LEU A 181 -0.82 8.18 -3.07
CA LEU A 181 -2.15 8.74 -2.84
C LEU A 181 -2.83 9.14 -4.15
N THR A 182 -2.09 9.73 -5.09
CA THR A 182 -2.58 10.01 -6.46
C THR A 182 -3.02 8.72 -7.14
N ALA A 183 -2.17 7.69 -7.12
CA ALA A 183 -2.48 6.40 -7.75
C ALA A 183 -3.71 5.72 -7.15
N MET A 184 -3.96 5.89 -5.86
CA MET A 184 -5.13 5.34 -5.17
C MET A 184 -6.42 6.11 -5.49
N ILE A 185 -6.32 7.42 -5.80
CA ILE A 185 -7.47 8.31 -6.02
C ILE A 185 -7.88 8.38 -7.48
N ASP A 186 -6.93 8.40 -8.42
CA ASP A 186 -7.20 8.58 -9.85
C ASP A 186 -8.28 7.62 -10.40
N PRO A 187 -8.31 6.31 -10.05
CA PRO A 187 -9.31 5.38 -10.56
C PRO A 187 -10.76 5.81 -10.27
N PHE A 188 -11.01 6.55 -9.19
CA PHE A 188 -12.35 7.03 -8.86
C PHE A 188 -12.89 8.05 -9.85
N THR A 189 -12.03 8.65 -10.67
CA THR A 189 -12.44 9.62 -11.70
C THR A 189 -12.85 8.93 -13.02
N ALA A 190 -12.45 7.67 -13.21
CA ALA A 190 -12.78 6.91 -14.41
C ALA A 190 -14.26 6.59 -14.52
N SER A 191 -14.93 6.36 -13.38
CA SER A 191 -16.37 6.10 -13.34
C SER A 191 -16.94 6.41 -11.95
N PRO A 192 -18.18 6.94 -11.85
CA PRO A 192 -18.86 7.11 -10.58
C PRO A 192 -19.15 5.77 -9.87
N TYR A 193 -19.10 4.66 -10.61
CA TYR A 193 -19.32 3.31 -10.07
C TYR A 193 -18.08 2.67 -9.46
N VAL A 194 -16.89 3.28 -9.58
CA VAL A 194 -15.72 2.82 -8.84
C VAL A 194 -15.91 3.10 -7.35
N ALA A 195 -16.23 2.07 -6.59
CA ALA A 195 -16.52 2.15 -5.16
C ALA A 195 -15.28 2.05 -4.29
N ALA A 196 -14.32 1.22 -4.69
CA ALA A 196 -13.09 0.97 -3.95
C ALA A 196 -11.91 0.72 -4.88
N THR A 197 -10.72 1.01 -4.41
CA THR A 197 -9.44 0.67 -5.07
C THR A 197 -8.53 -0.02 -4.07
N THR A 198 -7.69 -0.94 -4.56
CA THR A 198 -6.63 -1.54 -3.78
C THR A 198 -5.33 -1.46 -4.57
N GLY A 199 -4.23 -1.26 -3.86
CA GLY A 199 -2.90 -1.28 -4.44
C GLY A 199 -2.11 -2.51 -4.03
N ILE A 200 -0.86 -2.54 -4.47
CA ILE A 200 0.11 -3.57 -4.07
C ILE A 200 0.84 -3.13 -2.80
N ALA A 201 1.25 -4.12 -2.00
CA ALA A 201 2.24 -3.95 -0.95
C ALA A 201 3.42 -4.86 -1.26
N LEU A 202 4.62 -4.28 -1.28
CA LEU A 202 5.87 -4.97 -1.55
C LEU A 202 6.69 -5.07 -0.26
N PRO A 203 7.52 -6.09 -0.10
CA PRO A 203 8.37 -6.18 1.08
C PRO A 203 9.34 -5.00 1.12
N LEU A 204 9.47 -4.37 2.29
CA LEU A 204 10.50 -3.37 2.54
C LEU A 204 11.85 -4.05 2.81
N GLU A 205 11.81 -5.27 3.37
CA GLU A 205 12.98 -6.09 3.60
C GLU A 205 12.63 -7.59 3.46
N GLU A 206 13.62 -8.39 3.09
CA GLU A 206 13.55 -9.86 3.13
C GLU A 206 14.84 -10.39 3.76
N ARG A 207 14.92 -10.31 5.08
CA ARG A 207 16.11 -10.70 5.86
C ARG A 207 15.95 -12.06 6.52
N TYR A 208 14.73 -12.46 6.81
CA TYR A 208 14.42 -13.63 7.60
C TYR A 208 13.65 -14.67 6.80
N LYS A 209 13.87 -15.93 7.11
CA LYS A 209 13.23 -17.07 6.44
C LYS A 209 11.69 -17.01 6.42
N PRO A 210 10.98 -16.58 7.48
CA PRO A 210 9.53 -16.42 7.43
C PRO A 210 9.06 -15.36 6.41
N GLN A 211 9.77 -14.25 6.26
CA GLN A 211 9.46 -13.22 5.26
C GLN A 211 9.56 -13.80 3.85
N ARG A 212 10.66 -14.51 3.54
CA ARG A 212 10.84 -15.18 2.26
C ARG A 212 9.76 -16.23 1.98
N TRP A 213 9.37 -17.02 2.97
CA TRP A 213 8.29 -17.99 2.80
C TRP A 213 6.94 -17.33 2.53
N PHE A 214 6.66 -16.23 3.17
CA PHE A 214 5.44 -15.45 2.93
C PHE A 214 5.41 -14.93 1.49
N GLU A 215 6.48 -14.30 1.02
CA GLU A 215 6.57 -13.76 -0.35
C GLU A 215 6.52 -14.87 -1.40
N SER A 216 7.22 -16.01 -1.19
CA SER A 216 7.22 -17.13 -2.13
C SER A 216 5.85 -17.80 -2.30
N ARG A 217 4.92 -17.56 -1.36
CA ARG A 217 3.52 -18.04 -1.43
C ARG A 217 2.55 -16.98 -1.91
N GLY A 218 3.06 -15.92 -2.51
CA GLY A 218 2.28 -14.84 -3.10
C GLY A 218 2.17 -13.59 -2.23
N GLY A 219 2.64 -13.59 -0.99
CA GLY A 219 2.73 -12.41 -0.12
C GLY A 219 1.57 -11.44 -0.27
N PHE A 220 1.87 -10.15 -0.28
CA PHE A 220 0.95 -9.09 -0.68
C PHE A 220 1.10 -8.69 -2.16
N HIS A 221 2.14 -9.19 -2.83
CA HIS A 221 2.33 -9.00 -4.27
C HIS A 221 1.31 -9.83 -5.03
N LYS A 222 0.53 -9.19 -5.89
CA LYS A 222 -0.51 -9.86 -6.66
C LYS A 222 -0.20 -9.80 -8.16
N ASP A 223 -0.38 -8.63 -8.75
CA ASP A 223 -0.15 -8.38 -10.17
C ASP A 223 0.06 -6.87 -10.34
N MET A 224 0.95 -6.48 -11.23
CA MET A 224 1.18 -5.07 -11.56
C MET A 224 0.17 -4.53 -12.57
N LYS A 225 -0.65 -5.41 -13.17
CA LYS A 225 -1.66 -5.00 -14.16
C LYS A 225 -2.91 -4.49 -13.45
N PRO A 226 -3.41 -3.30 -13.81
CA PRO A 226 -4.69 -2.82 -13.33
C PRO A 226 -5.81 -3.78 -13.69
N ARG A 227 -6.73 -4.01 -12.76
CA ARG A 227 -7.92 -4.86 -12.97
C ARG A 227 -9.15 -4.22 -12.37
N VAL A 228 -10.29 -4.44 -12.99
CA VAL A 228 -11.61 -3.98 -12.53
C VAL A 228 -12.51 -5.18 -12.28
N TRP A 229 -13.09 -5.24 -11.10
CA TRP A 229 -14.09 -6.23 -10.73
C TRP A 229 -15.43 -5.54 -10.48
N ALA A 230 -16.50 -6.13 -10.99
CA ALA A 230 -17.85 -5.64 -10.78
C ALA A 230 -18.81 -6.80 -10.50
N ALA A 231 -19.88 -6.54 -9.74
CA ALA A 231 -20.96 -7.51 -9.52
C ALA A 231 -21.85 -7.71 -10.76
N GLY A 232 -21.78 -6.77 -11.71
CA GLY A 232 -22.50 -6.77 -12.97
C GLY A 232 -21.58 -6.41 -14.12
N ASP A 233 -22.07 -5.57 -15.03
CA ASP A 233 -21.28 -5.11 -16.17
C ASP A 233 -20.13 -4.22 -15.72
N ILE A 234 -18.99 -4.36 -16.40
CA ILE A 234 -17.86 -3.46 -16.17
C ILE A 234 -18.25 -2.06 -16.65
N PRO A 235 -17.94 -1.00 -15.87
CA PRO A 235 -18.26 0.38 -16.28
C PRO A 235 -17.67 0.73 -17.66
N GLU A 236 -18.40 1.54 -18.41
CA GLU A 236 -17.98 2.04 -19.72
C GLU A 236 -16.59 2.70 -19.64
N GLY A 237 -15.72 2.36 -20.57
CA GLY A 237 -14.33 2.82 -20.64
C GLY A 237 -13.34 1.99 -19.82
N LEU A 238 -13.81 1.03 -19.02
CA LEU A 238 -12.98 0.15 -18.21
C LEU A 238 -13.03 -1.32 -18.66
N GLU A 239 -13.70 -1.63 -19.76
CA GLU A 239 -13.97 -2.99 -20.23
C GLU A 239 -12.67 -3.79 -20.46
N ALA A 240 -11.63 -3.12 -20.97
CA ALA A 240 -10.32 -3.75 -21.22
C ALA A 240 -9.59 -4.19 -19.93
N LEU A 241 -10.01 -3.67 -18.78
CA LEU A 241 -9.45 -3.99 -17.45
C LEU A 241 -10.35 -4.97 -16.69
N GLY A 242 -11.52 -5.32 -17.26
CA GLY A 242 -12.50 -6.18 -16.61
C GLY A 242 -11.94 -7.55 -16.28
N ASP A 243 -12.11 -7.97 -15.04
CA ASP A 243 -11.80 -9.31 -14.55
C ASP A 243 -13.08 -9.91 -13.97
N LYS A 244 -13.50 -11.05 -14.51
CA LYS A 244 -14.70 -11.76 -14.05
C LYS A 244 -14.52 -12.46 -12.70
N GLY A 245 -13.35 -12.27 -12.04
CA GLY A 245 -13.12 -12.73 -10.69
C GLY A 245 -13.09 -14.25 -10.55
N GLU A 246 -12.37 -14.95 -11.42
CA GLU A 246 -12.27 -16.40 -11.32
C GLU A 246 -11.62 -16.82 -10.00
N GLY A 247 -12.44 -17.41 -9.11
CA GLY A 247 -11.99 -18.40 -8.16
C GLY A 247 -11.13 -17.95 -6.99
N GLY A 248 -11.40 -16.81 -6.35
CA GLY A 248 -10.90 -16.58 -4.99
C GLY A 248 -11.56 -17.56 -3.99
N PRO A 249 -10.99 -17.79 -2.81
CA PRO A 249 -11.53 -18.76 -1.83
C PRO A 249 -12.96 -18.42 -1.36
N LEU A 250 -13.43 -17.20 -1.62
CA LEU A 250 -14.78 -16.74 -1.32
C LEU A 250 -15.69 -16.61 -2.54
N PHE A 251 -15.23 -17.03 -3.73
CA PHE A 251 -16.09 -17.06 -4.91
C PHE A 251 -17.21 -18.13 -4.75
N PRO A 252 -18.46 -17.86 -5.09
CA PRO A 252 -19.00 -16.64 -5.72
C PRO A 252 -19.51 -15.58 -4.74
N ILE A 253 -19.16 -15.63 -3.46
CA ILE A 253 -19.67 -14.73 -2.41
C ILE A 253 -19.07 -13.34 -2.57
N THR A 254 -17.86 -13.22 -3.12
CA THR A 254 -17.20 -11.93 -3.41
C THR A 254 -16.97 -11.78 -4.91
N THR A 255 -17.13 -10.57 -5.40
CA THR A 255 -16.87 -10.19 -6.81
C THR A 255 -15.40 -9.83 -7.04
N ALA A 256 -14.62 -9.64 -5.99
CA ALA A 256 -13.24 -9.23 -6.07
C ALA A 256 -12.32 -10.16 -5.26
N ARG A 257 -11.07 -10.29 -5.67
CA ARG A 257 -10.02 -10.79 -4.80
C ARG A 257 -9.82 -9.78 -3.66
N VAL A 258 -9.60 -10.30 -2.45
CA VAL A 258 -9.43 -9.47 -1.27
C VAL A 258 -8.19 -8.60 -1.42
N GLY A 259 -8.34 -7.30 -1.29
CA GLY A 259 -7.23 -6.35 -1.17
C GLY A 259 -6.64 -6.34 0.23
N ALA A 260 -5.37 -5.97 0.36
CA ALA A 260 -4.74 -5.80 1.66
C ALA A 260 -5.15 -4.45 2.28
N GLY A 261 -5.49 -4.46 3.57
CA GLY A 261 -5.88 -3.24 4.30
C GLY A 261 -4.79 -2.18 4.41
N VAL A 262 -3.53 -2.55 4.15
CA VAL A 262 -2.38 -1.65 4.08
C VAL A 262 -2.42 -0.70 2.87
N CYS A 263 -3.16 -1.05 1.81
CA CYS A 263 -3.25 -0.26 0.58
C CYS A 263 -4.66 -0.35 -0.01
N MET A 264 -5.61 0.39 0.56
CA MET A 264 -7.03 0.32 0.24
C MET A 264 -7.65 1.71 0.29
N ALA A 265 -8.47 2.04 -0.71
CA ALA A 265 -9.26 3.27 -0.70
C ALA A 265 -10.71 3.00 -1.05
N MET A 266 -11.62 3.81 -0.51
CA MET A 266 -13.07 3.68 -0.70
C MET A 266 -13.71 5.05 -0.82
N ARG A 267 -14.76 5.17 -1.65
CA ARG A 267 -15.65 6.33 -1.57
C ARG A 267 -16.28 6.39 -0.19
N ARG A 268 -16.26 7.58 0.40
CA ARG A 268 -16.80 7.76 1.75
C ARG A 268 -18.31 7.52 1.81
N ASP A 269 -19.06 7.97 0.83
CA ASP A 269 -20.51 7.77 0.73
C ASP A 269 -20.86 6.29 0.64
N VAL A 270 -20.18 5.52 -0.22
CA VAL A 270 -20.37 4.08 -0.35
C VAL A 270 -20.02 3.36 0.97
N LEU A 271 -18.91 3.73 1.62
CA LEU A 271 -18.54 3.13 2.90
C LEU A 271 -19.57 3.41 3.99
N MET A 272 -20.17 4.60 3.99
CA MET A 272 -21.23 4.95 4.94
C MET A 272 -22.55 4.23 4.65
N GLU A 273 -22.84 3.93 3.39
CA GLU A 273 -24.04 3.19 2.96
C GLU A 273 -23.92 1.69 3.27
N VAL A 274 -22.80 1.08 2.94
CA VAL A 274 -22.53 -0.36 3.17
C VAL A 274 -22.38 -0.66 4.67
N GLY A 275 -21.89 0.31 5.42
CA GLY A 275 -21.66 0.20 6.86
C GLY A 275 -20.17 0.06 7.22
N PRO A 276 -19.87 0.17 8.52
CA PRO A 276 -18.51 0.16 9.03
C PRO A 276 -17.88 -1.25 8.98
N PHE A 277 -16.58 -1.31 9.24
CA PHE A 277 -15.88 -2.57 9.45
C PHE A 277 -16.48 -3.33 10.65
N ASP A 278 -16.66 -4.63 10.50
CA ASP A 278 -17.19 -5.48 11.58
C ASP A 278 -16.23 -5.46 12.79
N PRO A 279 -16.68 -5.02 13.97
CA PRO A 279 -15.86 -4.93 15.16
C PRO A 279 -15.84 -6.24 15.98
N ALA A 280 -16.47 -7.31 15.51
CA ALA A 280 -16.60 -8.59 16.24
C ALA A 280 -15.25 -9.27 16.48
#